data_1691c823bf1be80807466e7ba3af8bb7
#
_entry.id   1691c823bf1be80807466e7ba3af8bb7
#
_cell.length_a   1.000
_cell.length_b   1.000
_cell.length_c   1.000
_cell.angle_alpha   90.00
_cell.angle_beta   90.00
_cell.angle_gamma   90.00
#
_symmetry.space_group_name_H-M   'P 1'
#
loop_
_entity.id
_entity.type
_entity.pdbx_description
1 polymer ?
#
loop_
_entity_poly.entity_id
_entity_poly.type
_entity_poly.pdbx_seq_one_letter_code
_entity_poly.pdbx_strand_id
1 'polypeptide(L)'
;KASSLMDAKLKAARLDGYQVDGDNQKIYNLAGNYVKRFDEMYEKRQGLLFWGTVGTGKSYTAACIANELLNQMIPVVMTSFVKILQNIQGNPDEEERIMAGLNAAKLLIIDDLGAERSTDYALEKVYNIIDSRYLSGKPLILTTNMTLKDMQESEDIRYRRIYDRIFEMCFPVRFAGRSWREKAASKRFDAMKNLMEE
;
A
#
# COMPACT_ATOMS: atom_id res chain seq x y z
N LYS A 1 14.14 -7.69 -14.05
CA LYS A 1 13.68 -6.37 -13.54
C LYS A 1 12.21 -6.56 -13.18
N ALA A 2 11.90 -6.69 -11.88
CA ALA A 2 10.54 -6.62 -11.42
C ALA A 2 10.00 -5.24 -11.80
N SER A 3 9.08 -5.19 -12.76
CA SER A 3 8.44 -3.97 -13.20
C SER A 3 7.48 -3.55 -12.09
N SER A 4 7.92 -2.65 -11.24
CA SER A 4 7.04 -1.95 -10.30
C SER A 4 5.96 -1.24 -11.12
N LEU A 5 4.70 -1.59 -10.90
CA LEU A 5 3.53 -0.94 -11.50
C LEU A 5 3.23 0.43 -10.84
N MET A 6 4.21 1.00 -10.16
CA MET A 6 4.12 2.32 -9.53
C MET A 6 4.05 3.45 -10.56
N ASP A 7 3.25 4.47 -10.26
CA ASP A 7 3.24 5.72 -10.99
C ASP A 7 4.59 6.45 -10.87
N ALA A 8 4.93 7.31 -11.84
CA ALA A 8 6.19 8.04 -11.86
C ALA A 8 6.45 8.82 -10.55
N LYS A 9 5.41 9.41 -9.96
CA LYS A 9 5.50 10.14 -8.69
C LYS A 9 5.90 9.23 -7.52
N LEU A 10 5.37 8.00 -7.47
CA LEU A 10 5.70 7.05 -6.42
C LEU A 10 7.08 6.42 -6.62
N LYS A 11 7.56 6.31 -7.88
CA LYS A 11 8.93 5.86 -8.18
C LYS A 11 10.00 6.81 -7.64
N ALA A 12 9.68 8.09 -7.51
CA ALA A 12 10.58 9.11 -6.98
C ALA A 12 10.46 9.31 -5.46
N ALA A 13 9.51 8.66 -4.79
CA ALA A 13 9.30 8.82 -3.35
C ALA A 13 10.51 8.31 -2.54
N ARG A 14 11.02 9.13 -1.62
CA ARG A 14 12.16 8.81 -0.74
C ARG A 14 11.88 9.31 0.67
N LEU A 15 12.49 8.66 1.67
CA LEU A 15 12.39 9.10 3.07
C LEU A 15 13.14 10.40 3.32
N ASP A 16 14.24 10.66 2.65
CA ASP A 16 15.00 11.93 2.75
C ASP A 16 14.22 13.14 2.23
N GLY A 17 13.31 12.94 1.28
CA GLY A 17 12.38 13.96 0.77
C GLY A 17 11.03 14.00 1.50
N TYR A 18 10.85 13.25 2.58
CA TYR A 18 9.59 13.17 3.30
C TYR A 18 9.29 14.45 4.04
N GLN A 19 8.15 15.08 3.76
CA GLN A 19 7.73 16.29 4.46
C GLN A 19 7.17 15.91 5.83
N VAL A 20 7.97 16.09 6.86
CA VAL A 20 7.59 15.76 8.24
C VAL A 20 6.90 16.97 8.87
N ASP A 21 5.77 16.71 9.54
CA ASP A 21 5.08 17.67 10.40
C ASP A 21 4.72 17.00 11.74
N GLY A 22 4.09 17.74 12.66
CA GLY A 22 3.74 17.22 13.98
C GLY A 22 2.80 16.01 13.92
N ASP A 23 1.99 15.90 12.88
CA ASP A 23 0.98 14.86 12.74
C ASP A 23 1.58 13.54 12.22
N ASN A 24 2.64 13.58 11.43
CA ASN A 24 3.20 12.40 10.75
C ASN A 24 4.59 11.97 11.22
N GLN A 25 5.19 12.64 12.21
CA GLN A 25 6.53 12.30 12.72
C GLN A 25 6.64 10.83 13.15
N LYS A 26 5.62 10.30 13.82
CA LYS A 26 5.59 8.90 14.25
C LYS A 26 5.55 7.94 13.07
N ILE A 27 4.82 8.29 12.01
CA ILE A 27 4.72 7.51 10.78
C ILE A 27 6.07 7.50 10.05
N TYR A 28 6.72 8.66 9.93
CA TYR A 28 8.06 8.78 9.36
C TYR A 28 9.07 7.89 10.10
N ASN A 29 9.10 7.98 11.43
CA ASN A 29 9.98 7.17 12.26
C ASN A 29 9.68 5.67 12.12
N LEU A 30 8.39 5.29 12.06
CA LEU A 30 7.97 3.90 11.84
C LEU A 30 8.46 3.39 10.47
N ALA A 31 8.29 4.16 9.42
CA ALA A 31 8.74 3.78 8.08
C ALA A 31 10.26 3.59 8.02
N GLY A 32 11.03 4.51 8.60
CA GLY A 32 12.49 4.41 8.68
C GLY A 32 12.94 3.19 9.50
N ASN A 33 12.30 2.93 10.64
CA ASN A 33 12.60 1.76 11.47
C ASN A 33 12.24 0.44 10.77
N TYR A 34 11.12 0.40 10.05
CA TYR A 34 10.72 -0.78 9.26
C TYR A 34 11.77 -1.12 8.20
N VAL A 35 12.24 -0.12 7.47
CA VAL A 35 13.32 -0.30 6.48
C VAL A 35 14.61 -0.75 7.15
N LYS A 36 15.05 -0.07 8.20
CA LYS A 36 16.31 -0.37 8.92
C LYS A 36 16.33 -1.77 9.51
N ARG A 37 15.18 -2.28 9.95
CA ARG A 37 15.03 -3.59 10.61
C ARG A 37 14.29 -4.59 9.72
N PHE A 38 14.37 -4.44 8.40
CA PHE A 38 13.55 -5.26 7.49
C PHE A 38 13.82 -6.76 7.60
N ASP A 39 15.07 -7.17 7.82
CA ASP A 39 15.40 -8.59 7.98
C ASP A 39 14.66 -9.18 9.21
N GLU A 40 14.61 -8.45 10.32
CA GLU A 40 13.85 -8.86 11.51
C GLU A 40 12.33 -8.89 11.21
N MET A 41 11.81 -7.90 10.48
CA MET A 41 10.39 -7.87 10.08
C MET A 41 10.07 -9.05 9.14
N TYR A 42 10.99 -9.39 8.25
CA TYR A 42 10.86 -10.52 7.35
C TYR A 42 10.83 -11.86 8.12
N GLU A 43 11.73 -12.08 9.05
CA GLU A 43 11.76 -13.28 9.90
C GLU A 43 10.49 -13.42 10.75
N LYS A 44 10.02 -12.30 11.31
CA LYS A 44 8.76 -12.24 12.07
C LYS A 44 7.51 -12.25 11.21
N ARG A 45 7.63 -12.26 9.88
CA ARG A 45 6.52 -12.19 8.91
C ARG A 45 5.62 -10.96 9.12
N GLN A 46 6.21 -9.87 9.62
CA GLN A 46 5.48 -8.70 10.07
C GLN A 46 5.25 -7.71 8.93
N GLY A 47 3.99 -7.57 8.52
CA GLY A 47 3.50 -6.56 7.60
C GLY A 47 2.92 -5.33 8.28
N LEU A 48 2.43 -4.37 7.46
CA LEU A 48 1.80 -3.13 7.91
C LEU A 48 0.47 -2.91 7.16
N LEU A 49 -0.53 -2.42 7.88
CA LEU A 49 -1.81 -1.96 7.32
C LEU A 49 -1.92 -0.44 7.53
N PHE A 50 -1.69 0.34 6.48
CA PHE A 50 -1.87 1.79 6.50
C PHE A 50 -3.33 2.13 6.23
N TRP A 51 -4.03 2.64 7.21
CA TRP A 51 -5.45 2.96 7.12
C TRP A 51 -5.76 4.39 7.53
N GLY A 52 -6.86 4.93 7.04
CA GLY A 52 -7.31 6.29 7.37
C GLY A 52 -7.72 7.09 6.14
N THR A 53 -8.01 8.37 6.32
CA THR A 53 -8.61 9.24 5.32
C THR A 53 -7.75 9.41 4.06
N VAL A 54 -8.40 9.75 2.96
CA VAL A 54 -7.76 10.00 1.66
C VAL A 54 -6.76 11.16 1.75
N GLY A 55 -5.66 11.04 1.01
CA GLY A 55 -4.68 12.13 0.86
C GLY A 55 -3.72 12.32 2.02
N THR A 56 -3.75 11.47 3.05
CA THR A 56 -2.91 11.57 4.26
C THR A 56 -1.48 11.01 4.09
N GLY A 57 -1.11 10.52 2.89
CA GLY A 57 0.26 10.09 2.60
C GLY A 57 0.50 8.58 2.68
N LYS A 58 -0.53 7.73 2.84
CA LYS A 58 -0.39 6.26 2.93
C LYS A 58 0.42 5.66 1.77
N SER A 59 -0.03 5.88 0.53
CA SER A 59 0.64 5.37 -0.67
C SER A 59 2.06 5.93 -0.83
N TYR A 60 2.26 7.19 -0.46
CA TYR A 60 3.58 7.83 -0.51
C TYR A 60 4.55 7.19 0.49
N THR A 61 4.11 6.97 1.73
CA THR A 61 4.92 6.30 2.77
C THR A 61 5.25 4.86 2.37
N ALA A 62 4.28 4.11 1.84
CA ALA A 62 4.50 2.76 1.34
C ALA A 62 5.52 2.74 0.19
N ALA A 63 5.46 3.71 -0.73
CA ALA A 63 6.42 3.86 -1.82
C ALA A 63 7.82 4.26 -1.32
N CYS A 64 7.93 5.09 -0.28
CA CYS A 64 9.22 5.37 0.35
C CYS A 64 9.86 4.08 0.88
N ILE A 65 9.12 3.27 1.62
CA ILE A 65 9.61 1.97 2.12
C ILE A 65 10.04 1.08 0.95
N ALA A 66 9.22 0.97 -0.09
CA ALA A 66 9.54 0.17 -1.28
C ALA A 66 10.86 0.59 -1.91
N ASN A 67 11.03 1.88 -2.16
CA ASN A 67 12.19 2.41 -2.86
C ASN A 67 13.47 2.30 -2.00
N GLU A 68 13.38 2.52 -0.69
CA GLU A 68 14.54 2.33 0.22
C GLU A 68 15.00 0.86 0.25
N LEU A 69 14.08 -0.09 0.28
CA LEU A 69 14.42 -1.52 0.23
C LEU A 69 14.96 -1.93 -1.14
N LEU A 70 14.40 -1.41 -2.24
CA LEU A 70 14.92 -1.63 -3.59
C LEU A 70 16.35 -1.10 -3.74
N ASN A 71 16.67 0.06 -3.16
CA ASN A 71 18.03 0.59 -3.12
C ASN A 71 19.02 -0.33 -2.37
N GLN A 72 18.52 -1.10 -1.40
CA GLN A 72 19.26 -2.14 -0.69
C GLN A 72 19.27 -3.49 -1.43
N MET A 73 18.83 -3.53 -2.70
CA MET A 73 18.74 -4.74 -3.52
C MET A 73 17.76 -5.80 -2.96
N ILE A 74 16.82 -5.39 -2.12
CA ILE A 74 15.77 -6.26 -1.60
C ILE A 74 14.62 -6.30 -2.62
N PRO A 75 14.17 -7.49 -3.06
CA PRO A 75 13.08 -7.62 -4.01
C PRO A 75 11.74 -7.14 -3.42
N VAL A 76 11.21 -6.04 -3.94
CA VAL A 76 9.90 -5.49 -3.57
C VAL A 76 9.03 -5.36 -4.81
N VAL A 77 7.77 -5.73 -4.69
CA VAL A 77 6.73 -5.44 -5.68
C VAL A 77 5.71 -4.50 -5.04
N MET A 78 5.42 -3.38 -5.70
CA MET A 78 4.33 -2.47 -5.33
C MET A 78 3.34 -2.34 -6.48
N THR A 79 2.06 -2.60 -6.20
CA THR A 79 0.96 -2.61 -7.16
C THR A 79 -0.36 -2.25 -6.47
N SER A 80 -1.49 -2.42 -7.15
CA SER A 80 -2.84 -2.33 -6.55
C SER A 80 -3.70 -3.49 -7.05
N PHE A 81 -4.76 -3.84 -6.31
CA PHE A 81 -5.71 -4.87 -6.76
C PHE A 81 -6.33 -4.51 -8.10
N VAL A 82 -6.67 -3.23 -8.33
CA VAL A 82 -7.22 -2.76 -9.60
C VAL A 82 -6.27 -3.09 -10.76
N LYS A 83 -4.97 -2.80 -10.63
CA LYS A 83 -3.96 -3.11 -11.66
C LYS A 83 -3.75 -4.60 -11.87
N ILE A 84 -3.73 -5.38 -10.79
CA ILE A 84 -3.63 -6.83 -10.88
C ILE A 84 -4.83 -7.39 -11.66
N LEU A 85 -6.05 -7.03 -11.25
CA LEU A 85 -7.28 -7.51 -11.87
C LEU A 85 -7.36 -7.12 -13.35
N GLN A 86 -6.95 -5.90 -13.73
CA GLN A 86 -6.90 -5.47 -15.13
C GLN A 86 -5.94 -6.31 -15.96
N ASN A 87 -4.81 -6.72 -15.39
CA ASN A 87 -3.77 -7.48 -16.11
C ASN A 87 -4.12 -8.98 -16.25
N ILE A 88 -4.85 -9.56 -15.29
CA ILE A 88 -5.22 -10.99 -15.33
C ILE A 88 -6.55 -11.25 -16.04
N GLN A 89 -7.32 -10.20 -16.37
CA GLN A 89 -8.66 -10.35 -16.92
C GLN A 89 -8.64 -11.08 -18.27
N GLY A 90 -9.18 -12.30 -18.29
CA GLY A 90 -9.33 -13.08 -19.51
C GLY A 90 -8.09 -13.83 -20.00
N ASN A 91 -7.00 -13.84 -19.23
CA ASN A 91 -5.78 -14.57 -19.58
C ASN A 91 -5.22 -15.39 -18.39
N PRO A 92 -5.52 -16.71 -18.32
CA PRO A 92 -5.06 -17.58 -17.23
C PRO A 92 -3.53 -17.69 -17.13
N ASP A 93 -2.81 -17.72 -18.24
CA ASP A 93 -1.34 -17.82 -18.24
C ASP A 93 -0.71 -16.56 -17.63
N GLU A 94 -1.29 -15.39 -17.88
CA GLU A 94 -0.83 -14.14 -17.29
C GLU A 94 -1.16 -14.09 -15.80
N GLU A 95 -2.26 -14.67 -15.36
CA GLU A 95 -2.59 -14.79 -13.93
C GLU A 95 -1.52 -15.57 -13.18
N GLU A 96 -1.14 -16.75 -13.66
CA GLU A 96 -0.11 -17.58 -13.03
C GLU A 96 1.23 -16.84 -12.95
N ARG A 97 1.63 -16.18 -14.04
CA ARG A 97 2.85 -15.38 -14.10
C ARG A 97 2.85 -14.21 -13.11
N ILE A 98 1.72 -13.49 -13.00
CA ILE A 98 1.57 -12.39 -12.04
C ILE A 98 1.64 -12.93 -10.62
N MET A 99 0.89 -13.99 -10.29
CA MET A 99 0.91 -14.61 -8.97
C MET A 99 2.31 -15.07 -8.56
N ALA A 100 3.04 -15.69 -9.49
CA ALA A 100 4.43 -16.08 -9.26
C ALA A 100 5.32 -14.86 -8.96
N GLY A 101 5.15 -13.76 -9.70
CA GLY A 101 5.87 -12.51 -9.49
C GLY A 101 5.57 -11.87 -8.12
N LEU A 102 4.30 -11.83 -7.72
CA LEU A 102 3.88 -11.32 -6.42
C LEU A 102 4.50 -12.15 -5.27
N ASN A 103 4.51 -13.48 -5.41
CA ASN A 103 5.05 -14.38 -4.40
C ASN A 103 6.57 -14.42 -4.35
N ALA A 104 7.27 -14.12 -5.46
CA ALA A 104 8.73 -14.04 -5.50
C ALA A 104 9.27 -12.86 -4.67
N ALA A 105 8.54 -11.76 -4.55
CA ALA A 105 8.96 -10.59 -3.81
C ALA A 105 9.16 -10.88 -2.31
N LYS A 106 10.23 -10.37 -1.70
CA LYS A 106 10.43 -10.40 -0.25
C LYS A 106 9.37 -9.56 0.46
N LEU A 107 9.07 -8.37 -0.07
CA LEU A 107 7.97 -7.53 0.40
C LEU A 107 6.98 -7.30 -0.76
N LEU A 108 5.71 -7.54 -0.49
CA LEU A 108 4.60 -7.17 -1.37
C LEU A 108 3.89 -5.94 -0.79
N ILE A 109 3.65 -4.94 -1.61
CA ILE A 109 2.89 -3.75 -1.25
C ILE A 109 1.69 -3.65 -2.19
N ILE A 110 0.49 -3.64 -1.63
CA ILE A 110 -0.75 -3.48 -2.40
C ILE A 110 -1.45 -2.20 -1.95
N ASP A 111 -1.54 -1.26 -2.86
CA ASP A 111 -2.14 0.05 -2.62
C ASP A 111 -3.65 0.03 -2.85
N ASP A 112 -4.38 0.83 -2.08
CA ASP A 112 -5.82 1.08 -2.21
C ASP A 112 -6.70 -0.19 -2.12
N LEU A 113 -6.52 -1.01 -1.07
CA LEU A 113 -7.46 -2.09 -0.74
C LEU A 113 -8.88 -1.51 -0.56
N GLY A 114 -9.85 -2.10 -1.26
CA GLY A 114 -11.26 -1.66 -1.27
C GLY A 114 -11.60 -0.68 -2.40
N ALA A 115 -10.64 -0.33 -3.27
CA ALA A 115 -10.88 0.46 -4.48
C ALA A 115 -11.29 -0.41 -5.69
N GLU A 116 -11.11 -1.72 -5.61
CA GLU A 116 -11.52 -2.68 -6.62
C GLU A 116 -13.05 -2.81 -6.68
N ARG A 117 -13.58 -3.23 -7.84
CA ARG A 117 -15.02 -3.46 -8.00
C ARG A 117 -15.46 -4.63 -7.12
N SER A 118 -16.59 -4.46 -6.43
CA SER A 118 -17.23 -5.51 -5.60
C SER A 118 -17.94 -6.54 -6.49
N THR A 119 -17.17 -7.36 -7.22
CA THR A 119 -17.66 -8.50 -8.00
C THR A 119 -17.15 -9.79 -7.37
N ASP A 120 -17.87 -10.90 -7.55
CA ASP A 120 -17.43 -12.21 -7.05
C ASP A 120 -16.07 -12.60 -7.61
N TYR A 121 -15.81 -12.28 -8.87
CA TYR A 121 -14.51 -12.49 -9.51
C TYR A 121 -13.39 -11.71 -8.81
N ALA A 122 -13.60 -10.40 -8.59
CA ALA A 122 -12.58 -9.56 -7.93
C ALA A 122 -12.32 -10.04 -6.51
N LEU A 123 -13.38 -10.37 -5.77
CA LEU A 123 -13.29 -10.88 -4.41
C LEU A 123 -12.51 -12.20 -4.32
N GLU A 124 -12.76 -13.13 -5.26
CA GLU A 124 -12.01 -14.40 -5.36
C GLU A 124 -10.52 -14.13 -5.57
N LYS A 125 -10.17 -13.22 -6.50
CA LYS A 125 -8.77 -12.90 -6.79
C LYS A 125 -8.07 -12.20 -5.62
N VAL A 126 -8.75 -11.26 -4.96
CA VAL A 126 -8.25 -10.61 -3.73
C VAL A 126 -7.99 -11.66 -2.65
N TYR A 127 -8.95 -12.55 -2.42
CA TYR A 127 -8.79 -13.64 -1.47
C TYR A 127 -7.57 -14.50 -1.80
N ASN A 128 -7.44 -14.96 -3.04
CA ASN A 128 -6.34 -15.82 -3.46
C ASN A 128 -4.96 -15.15 -3.27
N ILE A 129 -4.85 -13.87 -3.56
CA ILE A 129 -3.61 -13.11 -3.38
C ILE A 129 -3.25 -12.99 -1.90
N ILE A 130 -4.20 -12.59 -1.05
CA ILE A 130 -3.99 -12.46 0.40
C ILE A 130 -3.69 -13.82 1.03
N ASP A 131 -4.43 -14.86 0.67
CA ASP A 131 -4.24 -16.22 1.17
C ASP A 131 -2.87 -16.78 0.79
N SER A 132 -2.48 -16.64 -0.48
CA SER A 132 -1.16 -17.06 -0.96
C SER A 132 -0.03 -16.34 -0.20
N ARG A 133 -0.20 -15.05 0.06
CA ARG A 133 0.79 -14.27 0.82
C ARG A 133 0.83 -14.70 2.28
N TYR A 134 -0.30 -14.95 2.91
CA TYR A 134 -0.42 -15.50 4.25
C TYR A 134 0.32 -16.84 4.37
N LEU A 135 0.04 -17.77 3.45
CA LEU A 135 0.66 -19.09 3.44
C LEU A 135 2.17 -19.04 3.17
N SER A 136 2.63 -18.10 2.36
CA SER A 136 4.06 -17.93 2.08
C SER A 136 4.85 -17.41 3.29
N GLY A 137 4.18 -16.87 4.29
CA GLY A 137 4.79 -16.28 5.47
C GLY A 137 5.67 -15.05 5.19
N LYS A 138 5.50 -14.39 4.03
CA LYS A 138 6.27 -13.20 3.68
C LYS A 138 5.50 -11.92 4.01
N PRO A 139 6.15 -10.86 4.48
CA PRO A 139 5.48 -9.62 4.89
C PRO A 139 4.73 -8.94 3.75
N LEU A 140 3.63 -8.29 4.10
CA LEU A 140 2.72 -7.56 3.24
C LEU A 140 2.49 -6.16 3.79
N ILE A 141 2.55 -5.13 2.95
CA ILE A 141 2.05 -3.80 3.29
C ILE A 141 0.81 -3.52 2.46
N LEU A 142 -0.25 -3.09 3.13
CA LEU A 142 -1.51 -2.69 2.51
C LEU A 142 -1.81 -1.23 2.84
N THR A 143 -2.40 -0.51 1.90
CA THR A 143 -3.03 0.78 2.18
C THR A 143 -4.53 0.69 1.95
N THR A 144 -5.32 1.41 2.74
CA THR A 144 -6.78 1.45 2.58
C THR A 144 -7.37 2.75 3.14
N ASN A 145 -8.50 3.16 2.58
CA ASN A 145 -9.31 4.25 3.11
C ASN A 145 -10.42 3.75 4.04
N MET A 146 -10.59 2.45 4.17
CA MET A 146 -11.54 1.84 5.10
C MET A 146 -11.08 2.03 6.55
N THR A 147 -12.02 2.14 7.47
CA THR A 147 -11.69 2.09 8.90
C THR A 147 -11.50 0.63 9.36
N LEU A 148 -10.76 0.44 10.45
CA LEU A 148 -10.62 -0.90 11.03
C LEU A 148 -11.99 -1.48 11.44
N LYS A 149 -12.91 -0.60 11.88
CA LYS A 149 -14.26 -0.98 12.25
C LYS A 149 -15.03 -1.53 11.05
N ASP A 150 -14.98 -0.84 9.89
CA ASP A 150 -15.65 -1.30 8.67
C ASP A 150 -15.13 -2.67 8.22
N MET A 151 -13.83 -2.92 8.39
CA MET A 151 -13.22 -4.21 8.06
C MET A 151 -13.65 -5.31 9.05
N GLN A 152 -13.69 -5.02 10.36
CA GLN A 152 -14.05 -5.97 11.41
C GLN A 152 -15.54 -6.31 11.43
N GLU A 153 -16.40 -5.32 11.12
CA GLU A 153 -17.85 -5.45 11.13
C GLU A 153 -18.44 -5.77 9.75
N SER A 154 -17.61 -6.18 8.78
CA SER A 154 -18.08 -6.56 7.44
C SER A 154 -19.16 -7.64 7.53
N GLU A 155 -20.33 -7.42 6.94
CA GLU A 155 -21.44 -8.38 6.92
C GLU A 155 -21.15 -9.58 6.01
N ASP A 156 -20.39 -9.37 4.93
CA ASP A 156 -19.98 -10.43 4.01
C ASP A 156 -18.86 -11.28 4.62
N ILE A 157 -19.16 -12.54 4.91
CA ILE A 157 -18.22 -13.50 5.49
C ILE A 157 -16.96 -13.72 4.63
N ARG A 158 -17.06 -13.50 3.31
CA ARG A 158 -15.93 -13.64 2.38
C ARG A 158 -14.90 -12.54 2.62
N TYR A 159 -15.36 -11.28 2.75
CA TYR A 159 -14.50 -10.16 3.13
C TYR A 159 -13.94 -10.32 4.53
N ARG A 160 -14.73 -10.80 5.47
CA ARG A 160 -14.30 -11.04 6.85
C ARG A 160 -13.09 -11.99 6.90
N ARG A 161 -13.09 -13.06 6.12
CA ARG A 161 -11.96 -14.00 6.02
C ARG A 161 -10.69 -13.34 5.46
N ILE A 162 -10.83 -12.42 4.51
CA ILE A 162 -9.71 -11.64 3.96
C ILE A 162 -9.13 -10.74 5.06
N TYR A 163 -10.00 -10.01 5.76
CA TYR A 163 -9.59 -9.06 6.79
C TYR A 163 -8.96 -9.74 8.01
N ASP A 164 -9.47 -10.88 8.43
CA ASP A 164 -8.87 -11.69 9.51
C ASP A 164 -7.40 -12.03 9.18
N ARG A 165 -7.11 -12.51 7.98
CA ARG A 165 -5.74 -12.77 7.55
C ARG A 165 -4.87 -11.52 7.50
N ILE A 166 -5.43 -10.40 7.04
CA ILE A 166 -4.72 -9.11 7.02
C ILE A 166 -4.36 -8.69 8.45
N PHE A 167 -5.28 -8.80 9.40
CA PHE A 167 -5.01 -8.45 10.80
C PHE A 167 -4.00 -9.38 11.48
N GLU A 168 -3.92 -10.64 11.08
CA GLU A 168 -2.88 -11.55 11.56
C GLU A 168 -1.48 -11.18 11.02
N MET A 169 -1.40 -10.75 9.74
CA MET A 169 -0.12 -10.45 9.07
C MET A 169 0.37 -9.01 9.29
N CYS A 170 -0.53 -8.06 9.51
CA CYS A 170 -0.23 -6.65 9.38
C CYS A 170 -0.53 -5.87 10.66
N PHE A 171 0.46 -5.11 11.13
CA PHE A 171 0.26 -4.15 12.21
C PHE A 171 -0.48 -2.91 11.67
N PRO A 172 -1.63 -2.52 12.27
CA PRO A 172 -2.40 -1.38 11.80
C PRO A 172 -1.74 -0.06 12.19
N VAL A 173 -1.56 0.82 11.22
CA VAL A 173 -0.99 2.16 11.37
C VAL A 173 -2.00 3.18 10.87
N ARG A 174 -2.49 4.04 11.76
CA ARG A 174 -3.45 5.07 11.42
C ARG A 174 -2.77 6.28 10.78
N PHE A 175 -3.29 6.69 9.63
CA PHE A 175 -2.95 7.94 8.97
C PHE A 175 -4.08 8.94 9.19
N ALA A 176 -3.80 9.98 9.96
CA ALA A 176 -4.72 11.06 10.28
C ALA A 176 -4.14 12.41 9.85
N GLY A 177 -4.95 13.45 9.89
CA GLY A 177 -4.54 14.81 9.54
C GLY A 177 -5.13 15.31 8.23
N ARG A 178 -4.73 16.50 7.79
CA ARG A 178 -5.22 17.12 6.56
C ARG A 178 -4.59 16.47 5.33
N SER A 179 -5.38 16.37 4.27
CA SER A 179 -4.93 15.88 2.99
C SER A 179 -3.76 16.71 2.44
N TRP A 180 -2.65 16.05 2.10
CA TRP A 180 -1.52 16.68 1.42
C TRP A 180 -1.91 17.20 0.02
N ARG A 181 -2.90 16.57 -0.62
CA ARG A 181 -3.43 17.04 -1.91
C ARG A 181 -4.17 18.35 -1.75
N GLU A 182 -4.95 18.51 -0.69
CA GLU A 182 -5.65 19.76 -0.37
C GLU A 182 -4.66 20.88 0.01
N LYS A 183 -3.64 20.56 0.83
CA LYS A 183 -2.57 21.51 1.16
C LYS A 183 -1.83 22.00 -0.11
N ALA A 184 -1.54 21.08 -1.04
CA ALA A 184 -0.87 21.41 -2.30
C ALA A 184 -1.78 22.20 -3.24
N ALA A 185 -3.07 21.84 -3.32
CA ALA A 185 -4.07 22.56 -4.13
C ALA A 185 -4.27 23.98 -3.61
N SER A 186 -4.39 24.19 -2.30
CA SER A 186 -4.51 25.50 -1.69
C SER A 186 -3.30 26.41 -2.02
N LYS A 187 -2.08 25.89 -1.83
CA LYS A 187 -0.86 26.64 -2.19
C LYS A 187 -0.81 27.05 -3.67
N ARG A 188 -1.24 26.15 -4.56
CA ARG A 188 -1.31 26.46 -6.00
C ARG A 188 -2.38 27.51 -6.30
N PHE A 189 -3.52 27.41 -5.65
CA PHE A 189 -4.61 28.38 -5.81
C PHE A 189 -4.18 29.78 -5.35
N ASP A 190 -3.54 29.89 -4.19
CA ASP A 190 -3.03 31.15 -3.66
C ASP A 190 -1.96 31.76 -4.59
N ALA A 191 -1.05 30.94 -5.13
CA ALA A 191 -0.04 31.39 -6.10
C ALA A 191 -0.67 31.86 -7.40
N MET A 192 -1.68 31.16 -7.93
CA MET A 192 -2.38 31.57 -9.15
C MET A 192 -3.21 32.83 -8.93
N LYS A 193 -3.86 32.97 -7.78
CA LYS A 193 -4.62 34.17 -7.43
C LYS A 193 -3.71 35.39 -7.46
N ASN A 194 -2.53 35.35 -6.84
CA ASN A 194 -1.55 36.45 -6.84
C ASN A 194 -1.11 36.81 -8.26
N LEU A 195 -0.89 35.80 -9.15
CA LEU A 195 -0.52 36.05 -10.54
C LEU A 195 -1.64 36.65 -11.40
N MET A 196 -2.88 36.47 -11.02
CA MET A 196 -4.05 36.96 -11.77
C MET A 196 -4.53 38.34 -11.25
N GLU A 197 -4.10 38.77 -10.06
CA GLU A 197 -4.45 40.04 -9.43
C GLU A 197 -3.36 41.09 -9.64
N GLU A 198 -2.18 40.75 -10.22
CA GLU A 198 -1.12 41.65 -10.73
C GLU A 198 -1.43 42.14 -12.17
#